data_23352a2c9f3327cdd35b109b68096877
#
_entry.id   23352a2c9f3327cdd35b109b68096877
#
_cell.length_a   1.000
_cell.length_b   1.000
_cell.length_c   1.000
_cell.angle_alpha   90.00
_cell.angle_beta   90.00
_cell.angle_gamma   90.00
#
_symmetry.space_group_name_H-M   'P 1'
#
loop_
_entity.id
_entity.type
_entity.pdbx_description
1 polymer ?
#
loop_
_entity_poly.entity_id
_entity_poly.type
_entity_poly.pdbx_seq_one_letter_code
_entity_poly.pdbx_strand_id
1 'polypeptide(L)'
;MAQNDLFKTDEKGRTTLFYAAEIGDLEAVKAIIFKLAGTGVSCQRLALINRKDLEGLTAIDVAEKSGNDEIAGLLRAEKMRMEFFE
;
A
#
# COMPACT_ATOMS: atom_id res chain seq x y z
N MET A 1 -11.17 0.25 -19.76
CA MET A 1 -10.88 0.15 -19.48
C MET A 1 -10.41 0.08 -18.32
N ALA A 2 -10.33 -0.48 -17.87
CA ALA A 2 -10.12 -0.55 -16.70
C ALA A 2 -8.94 -0.31 -16.23
N GLN A 3 -8.67 0.37 -15.63
CA GLN A 3 -7.64 0.67 -15.32
C GLN A 3 -7.40 0.33 -14.03
N ASN A 4 -6.63 -0.18 -13.63
CA ASN A 4 -6.17 -0.43 -12.39
C ASN A 4 -5.59 0.76 -11.83
N ASP A 5 -6.35 1.65 -11.44
CA ASP A 5 -5.90 2.91 -10.89
C ASP A 5 -5.65 2.71 -9.42
N LEU A 6 -4.44 2.30 -9.10
CA LEU A 6 -4.08 2.00 -7.71
C LEU A 6 -3.98 3.25 -6.85
N PHE A 7 -3.93 4.43 -7.48
CA PHE A 7 -3.86 5.68 -6.72
C PHE A 7 -5.21 6.34 -6.56
N LYS A 8 -6.26 5.73 -7.10
CA LYS A 8 -7.59 6.30 -6.95
C LYS A 8 -8.05 6.15 -5.51
N THR A 9 -8.60 7.22 -4.95
CA THR A 9 -9.07 7.20 -3.58
C THR A 9 -10.58 7.31 -3.53
N ASP A 10 -11.14 6.81 -2.44
CA ASP A 10 -12.58 6.91 -2.23
C ASP A 10 -12.87 8.15 -1.38
N GLU A 11 -14.08 8.21 -0.82
CA GLU A 11 -14.50 9.36 -0.02
C GLU A 11 -13.65 9.55 1.22
N LYS A 12 -13.03 8.49 1.71
CA LYS A 12 -12.22 8.55 2.90
C LYS A 12 -10.75 8.78 2.59
N GLY A 13 -10.42 8.96 1.32
CA GLY A 13 -9.04 9.15 0.92
C GLY A 13 -8.23 7.86 0.90
N ARG A 14 -8.90 6.72 0.84
CA ARG A 14 -8.24 5.43 0.88
C ARG A 14 -8.10 4.82 -0.49
N THR A 15 -6.97 4.21 -0.73
CA THR A 15 -6.74 3.45 -1.98
C THR A 15 -7.08 1.99 -1.74
N THR A 16 -6.99 1.19 -2.80
CA THR A 16 -7.22 -0.24 -2.69
C THR A 16 -6.27 -0.88 -1.67
N LEU A 17 -5.04 -0.38 -1.59
CA LEU A 17 -4.07 -0.93 -0.66
C LEU A 17 -4.56 -0.81 0.78
N PHE A 18 -5.22 0.30 1.13
CA PHE A 18 -5.76 0.46 2.48
C PHE A 18 -6.76 -0.64 2.80
N TYR A 19 -7.64 -0.95 1.87
CA TYR A 19 -8.67 -1.94 2.12
C TYR A 19 -8.09 -3.34 2.18
N ALA A 20 -7.11 -3.64 1.35
CA ALA A 20 -6.45 -4.93 1.44
C ALA A 20 -5.75 -5.09 2.78
N ALA A 21 -5.13 -4.02 3.27
CA ALA A 21 -4.47 -4.06 4.57
C ALA A 21 -5.47 -4.21 5.71
N GLU A 22 -6.62 -3.57 5.57
CA GLU A 22 -7.63 -3.63 6.62
C GLU A 22 -8.27 -5.01 6.69
N ILE A 23 -8.60 -5.57 5.55
CA ILE A 23 -9.22 -6.89 5.48
C ILE A 23 -8.23 -7.99 5.87
N GLY A 24 -6.97 -7.76 5.63
CA GLY A 24 -5.95 -8.77 5.90
C GLY A 24 -5.69 -9.66 4.72
N ASP A 25 -5.94 -9.15 3.50
CA ASP A 25 -5.75 -9.93 2.29
C ASP A 25 -4.31 -9.77 1.82
N LEU A 26 -3.44 -10.63 2.32
CA LEU A 26 -2.02 -10.57 1.99
C LEU A 26 -1.79 -10.76 0.50
N GLU A 27 -2.58 -11.61 -0.14
CA GLU A 27 -2.46 -11.85 -1.57
C GLU A 27 -2.73 -10.59 -2.36
N ALA A 28 -3.75 -9.83 -1.97
CA ALA A 28 -4.07 -8.59 -2.66
C ALA A 28 -2.95 -7.57 -2.47
N VAL A 29 -2.40 -7.48 -1.26
CA VAL A 29 -1.30 -6.56 -1.00
C VAL A 29 -0.10 -6.90 -1.87
N LYS A 30 0.25 -8.19 -1.94
CA LYS A 30 1.36 -8.62 -2.78
C LYS A 30 1.11 -8.31 -4.25
N ALA A 31 -0.11 -8.54 -4.71
CA ALA A 31 -0.45 -8.29 -6.11
C ALA A 31 -0.29 -6.81 -6.45
N ILE A 32 -0.73 -5.93 -5.55
CA ILE A 32 -0.61 -4.50 -5.77
C ILE A 32 0.86 -4.11 -5.86
N ILE A 33 1.68 -4.61 -4.94
CA ILE A 33 3.09 -4.27 -4.93
C ILE A 33 3.79 -4.79 -6.18
N PHE A 34 3.48 -6.01 -6.60
CA PHE A 34 4.07 -6.57 -7.82
C PHE A 34 3.66 -5.79 -9.06
N LYS A 35 2.42 -5.33 -9.10
CA LYS A 35 1.97 -4.55 -10.21
C LYS A 35 2.77 -3.27 -10.35
N LEU A 36 3.01 -2.59 -9.23
CA LEU A 36 3.79 -1.36 -9.26
C LEU A 36 5.25 -1.63 -9.57
N ALA A 37 5.78 -2.76 -9.11
CA ALA A 37 7.15 -3.13 -9.42
C ALA A 37 7.33 -3.32 -10.93
N GLY A 38 6.30 -3.80 -11.59
CA GLY A 38 6.38 -4.04 -13.03
C GLY A 38 6.42 -2.77 -13.86
N THR A 39 6.13 -1.63 -13.27
CA THR A 39 6.19 -0.37 -14.00
C THR A 39 7.61 0.16 -14.09
N GLY A 40 8.52 -0.36 -13.30
CA GLY A 40 9.89 0.12 -13.30
C GLY A 40 10.08 1.44 -12.59
N VAL A 41 9.05 1.92 -11.90
CA VAL A 41 9.12 3.19 -11.21
C VAL A 41 8.92 2.95 -9.72
N SER A 42 10.02 2.80 -8.99
CA SER A 42 9.93 2.45 -7.57
C SER A 42 9.33 3.56 -6.74
N CYS A 43 9.46 4.81 -7.16
CA CYS A 43 8.90 5.90 -6.37
C CYS A 43 7.37 5.84 -6.32
N GLN A 44 6.72 5.26 -7.33
CA GLN A 44 5.27 5.12 -7.29
C GLN A 44 4.85 4.12 -6.22
N ARG A 45 5.61 3.07 -6.04
CA ARG A 45 5.33 2.09 -5.01
C ARG A 45 5.46 2.71 -3.63
N LEU A 46 6.52 3.47 -3.44
CA LEU A 46 6.74 4.14 -2.17
C LEU A 46 5.65 5.17 -1.90
N ALA A 47 5.26 5.91 -2.93
CA ALA A 47 4.21 6.91 -2.78
C ALA A 47 2.90 6.27 -2.36
N LEU A 48 2.57 5.11 -2.93
CA LEU A 48 1.34 4.44 -2.57
C LEU A 48 1.38 3.95 -1.12
N ILE A 49 2.51 3.41 -0.70
CA ILE A 49 2.65 2.92 0.66
C ILE A 49 2.57 4.07 1.66
N ASN A 50 3.10 5.23 1.31
CA ASN A 50 3.12 6.37 2.22
C ASN A 50 1.89 7.24 2.14
N ARG A 51 0.95 6.92 1.26
CA ARG A 51 -0.23 7.76 1.10
C ARG A 51 -1.09 7.70 2.36
N LYS A 52 -1.59 8.85 2.77
CA LYS A 52 -2.42 8.93 3.98
C LYS A 52 -3.86 9.18 3.59
N ASP A 53 -4.76 8.58 4.35
CA ASP A 53 -6.18 8.82 4.13
C ASP A 53 -6.58 10.11 4.86
N LEU A 54 -7.90 10.37 4.91
CA LEU A 54 -8.38 11.61 5.54
C LEU A 54 -8.14 11.63 7.04
N GLU A 55 -7.88 10.48 7.64
CA GLU A 55 -7.58 10.40 9.05
C GLU A 55 -6.08 10.47 9.33
N GLY A 56 -5.29 10.59 8.28
CA GLY A 56 -3.84 10.68 8.44
C GLY A 56 -3.16 9.35 8.61
N LEU A 57 -3.84 8.26 8.27
CA LEU A 57 -3.28 6.92 8.43
C LEU A 57 -2.76 6.41 7.09
N THR A 58 -1.64 5.70 7.14
CA THR A 58 -1.13 5.01 5.95
C THR A 58 -1.66 3.58 5.95
N ALA A 59 -1.39 2.85 4.86
CA ALA A 59 -1.78 1.45 4.80
C ALA A 59 -1.10 0.64 5.89
N ILE A 60 0.13 1.00 6.24
CA ILE A 60 0.84 0.32 7.33
C ILE A 60 0.09 0.54 8.64
N ASP A 61 -0.33 1.79 8.90
CA ASP A 61 -1.06 2.10 10.13
C ASP A 61 -2.37 1.32 10.19
N VAL A 62 -3.07 1.26 9.07
CA VAL A 62 -4.34 0.53 9.01
C VAL A 62 -4.12 -0.95 9.27
N ALA A 63 -3.07 -1.53 8.70
CA ALA A 63 -2.77 -2.93 8.94
C ALA A 63 -2.47 -3.20 10.40
N GLU A 64 -1.73 -2.30 11.03
CA GLU A 64 -1.40 -2.46 12.45
C GLU A 64 -2.64 -2.33 13.32
N LYS A 65 -3.50 -1.38 13.00
CA LYS A 65 -4.72 -1.20 13.78
C LYS A 65 -5.64 -2.40 13.66
N SER A 66 -5.62 -3.04 12.51
CA SER A 66 -6.49 -4.19 12.28
C SER A 66 -5.87 -5.50 12.75
N GLY A 67 -4.66 -5.45 13.29
CA GLY A 67 -4.00 -6.66 13.76
C GLY A 67 -3.35 -7.48 12.67
N ASN A 68 -3.19 -6.90 11.48
CA ASN A 68 -2.60 -7.62 10.35
C ASN A 68 -1.10 -7.34 10.29
N ASP A 69 -0.39 -7.89 11.27
CA ASP A 69 1.03 -7.59 11.44
C ASP A 69 1.86 -8.06 10.27
N GLU A 70 1.46 -9.14 9.63
CA GLU A 70 2.22 -9.68 8.50
C GLU A 70 2.20 -8.69 7.34
N ILE A 71 1.04 -8.09 7.08
CA ILE A 71 0.93 -7.09 6.04
C ILE A 71 1.70 -5.84 6.40
N ALA A 72 1.57 -5.41 7.65
CA ALA A 72 2.31 -4.23 8.10
C ALA A 72 3.80 -4.45 7.96
N GLY A 73 4.29 -5.62 8.30
CA GLY A 73 5.70 -5.96 8.16
C GLY A 73 6.15 -5.97 6.71
N LEU A 74 5.31 -6.54 5.83
CA LEU A 74 5.63 -6.56 4.42
C LEU A 74 5.74 -5.16 3.84
N LEU A 75 4.77 -4.31 4.15
CA LEU A 75 4.77 -2.95 3.62
C LEU A 75 5.94 -2.14 4.19
N ARG A 76 6.23 -2.34 5.47
CA ARG A 76 7.34 -1.64 6.10
C ARG A 76 8.67 -2.05 5.47
N ALA A 77 8.82 -3.34 5.18
CA ALA A 77 10.03 -3.82 4.55
C ALA A 77 10.21 -3.25 3.14
N GLU A 78 9.12 -3.16 2.39
CA GLU A 78 9.18 -2.58 1.06
C GLU A 78 9.55 -1.10 1.12
N LYS A 79 8.93 -0.37 2.04
CA LYS A 79 9.23 1.04 2.20
C LYS A 79 10.69 1.24 2.58
N MET A 80 11.17 0.47 3.54
CA MET A 80 12.54 0.64 4.02
C MET A 80 13.54 0.30 2.92
N ARG A 81 13.26 -0.75 2.16
CA ARG A 81 14.16 -1.16 1.10
C ARG A 81 14.28 -0.09 0.04
N MET A 82 13.14 0.51 -0.32
CA MET A 82 13.16 1.54 -1.35
C MET A 82 13.86 2.82 -0.86
N GLU A 83 13.66 3.15 0.40
CA GLU A 83 14.31 4.34 0.94
C GLU A 83 15.82 4.17 1.02
N PHE A 84 16.26 2.93 1.26
CA PHE A 84 17.68 2.69 1.35
C PHE A 84 18.35 2.65 0.00
N PHE A 85 17.69 2.17 -1.02
CA PHE A 85 18.32 1.99 -2.32
C PHE A 85 17.98 3.08 -3.31
N GLU A 86 17.33 4.14 -2.84
CA GLU A 86 17.06 5.25 -3.72
C GLU A 86 18.27 6.14 -3.93
#